data_8e6854ca4f1bdab04b7569c8a6ac1cf0
#
_entry.id   8e6854ca4f1bdab04b7569c8a6ac1cf0
#
_cell.length_a   1.000
_cell.length_b   1.000
_cell.length_c   1.000
_cell.angle_alpha   90.00
_cell.angle_beta   90.00
_cell.angle_gamma   90.00
#
_symmetry.space_group_name_H-M   'P 1'
#
loop_
_entity.id
_entity.type
_entity.pdbx_description
1 polymer ?
#
loop_
_entity_poly.entity_id
_entity_poly.type
_entity_poly.pdbx_seq_one_letter_code
_entity_poly.pdbx_strand_id
1 'polypeptide(L)'
;SDPKVLLTRRSIYLSNHAGEVSFPGGKRDPQDTSNIVVALREAYEETALNPFDVQLMGDLPMQKARGGMLVKPVVGLIPAEVELIAQPSEIDRIFFASLSSLMKAPPIPYEVRYAHQSLYFPSMRVENEIVWGLTARMLVSLFQYGLDYQKEWPFLLNSPAFHMNKIKRNK
;
A
#
# COMPACT_ATOMS: atom_id res chain seq x y z
N SER A 1 11.63 18.77 -5.18
CA SER A 1 10.39 18.47 -4.46
C SER A 1 10.40 16.99 -4.03
N ASP A 2 9.86 16.70 -2.86
CA ASP A 2 9.72 15.32 -2.37
C ASP A 2 8.52 14.66 -3.06
N PRO A 3 8.72 13.62 -3.85
CA PRO A 3 7.61 12.94 -4.50
C PRO A 3 6.69 12.28 -3.46
N LYS A 4 5.40 12.23 -3.79
CA LYS A 4 4.38 11.64 -2.92
C LYS A 4 3.72 10.45 -3.59
N VAL A 5 3.24 9.54 -2.79
CA VAL A 5 2.44 8.41 -3.25
C VAL A 5 0.99 8.58 -2.83
N LEU A 6 0.08 8.29 -3.76
CA LEU A 6 -1.36 8.26 -3.51
C LEU A 6 -1.72 7.00 -2.74
N LEU A 7 -2.37 7.17 -1.61
CA LEU A 7 -2.89 6.09 -0.79
C LEU A 7 -4.36 6.34 -0.45
N THR A 8 -5.08 5.29 -0.16
CA THR A 8 -6.47 5.33 0.28
C THR A 8 -6.62 4.60 1.61
N ARG A 9 -7.60 5.03 2.41
CA ARG A 9 -8.09 4.24 3.53
C ARG A 9 -9.44 3.64 3.15
N ARG A 10 -9.53 2.33 3.25
CA ARG A 10 -10.76 1.59 2.94
C ARG A 10 -11.86 1.90 3.97
N SER A 11 -13.11 1.93 3.51
CA SER A 11 -14.25 2.15 4.37
C SER A 11 -14.29 1.12 5.51
N ILE A 12 -14.62 1.59 6.71
CA ILE A 12 -14.80 0.74 7.89
C ILE A 12 -16.04 -0.18 7.78
N TYR A 13 -16.92 0.09 6.83
CA TYR A 13 -18.14 -0.71 6.60
C TYR A 13 -17.93 -1.86 5.61
N LEU A 14 -16.75 -2.00 5.04
CA LEU A 14 -16.44 -3.12 4.16
C LEU A 14 -16.31 -4.43 4.95
N SER A 15 -16.68 -5.54 4.32
CA SER A 15 -16.57 -6.87 4.91
C SER A 15 -15.13 -7.37 5.03
N ASN A 16 -14.24 -6.90 4.14
CA ASN A 16 -12.84 -7.29 4.08
C ASN A 16 -11.93 -6.08 4.13
N HIS A 17 -10.86 -6.18 4.93
CA HIS A 17 -9.83 -5.15 5.04
C HIS A 17 -10.37 -3.75 5.39
N ALA A 18 -11.44 -3.70 6.21
CA ALA A 18 -12.06 -2.46 6.65
C ALA A 18 -11.06 -1.56 7.37
N GLY A 19 -11.04 -0.27 7.00
CA GLY A 19 -10.18 0.73 7.62
C GLY A 19 -8.69 0.60 7.29
N GLU A 20 -8.28 -0.36 6.48
CA GLU A 20 -6.87 -0.54 6.09
C GLU A 20 -6.45 0.46 5.02
N VAL A 21 -5.18 0.85 5.06
CA VAL A 21 -4.56 1.66 4.02
C VAL A 21 -4.14 0.77 2.85
N SER A 22 -4.49 1.20 1.65
CA SER A 22 -4.13 0.48 0.42
C SER A 22 -3.84 1.45 -0.73
N PHE A 23 -3.22 0.92 -1.79
CA PHE A 23 -3.27 1.56 -3.09
C PHE A 23 -4.65 1.35 -3.73
N PRO A 24 -5.09 2.26 -4.60
CA PRO A 24 -6.21 1.97 -5.47
C PRO A 24 -5.96 0.69 -6.26
N GLY A 25 -6.94 -0.20 -6.32
CA GLY A 25 -6.79 -1.46 -7.02
C GLY A 25 -7.86 -2.47 -6.65
N GLY A 26 -7.93 -3.54 -7.40
CA GLY A 26 -8.92 -4.59 -7.19
C GLY A 26 -8.72 -5.80 -8.07
N LYS A 27 -9.76 -6.58 -8.19
CA LYS A 27 -9.76 -7.82 -8.95
C LYS A 27 -10.03 -7.57 -10.43
N ARG A 28 -9.49 -8.46 -11.24
CA ARG A 28 -9.73 -8.47 -12.69
C ARG A 28 -11.17 -8.86 -12.99
N ASP A 29 -11.83 -8.05 -13.81
CA ASP A 29 -13.11 -8.36 -14.40
C ASP A 29 -12.93 -9.07 -15.76
N PRO A 30 -13.94 -9.81 -16.24
CA PRO A 30 -13.85 -10.51 -17.54
C PRO A 30 -13.54 -9.60 -18.74
N GLN A 31 -13.92 -8.32 -18.66
CA GLN A 31 -13.67 -7.33 -19.73
C GLN A 31 -12.27 -6.73 -19.68
N ASP A 32 -11.56 -6.88 -18.57
CA ASP A 32 -10.21 -6.32 -18.44
C ASP A 32 -9.21 -7.08 -19.31
N THR A 33 -8.57 -6.36 -20.22
CA THR A 33 -7.64 -6.95 -21.18
C THR A 33 -6.23 -7.14 -20.64
N SER A 34 -5.87 -6.42 -19.56
CA SER A 34 -4.54 -6.47 -18.96
C SER A 34 -4.57 -6.03 -17.47
N ASN A 35 -3.49 -6.27 -16.75
CA ASN A 35 -3.33 -5.77 -15.38
C ASN A 35 -3.29 -4.23 -15.32
N ILE A 36 -2.80 -3.57 -16.36
CA ILE A 36 -2.80 -2.11 -16.47
C ILE A 36 -4.23 -1.59 -16.53
N VAL A 37 -5.08 -2.23 -17.34
CA VAL A 37 -6.51 -1.87 -17.45
C VAL A 37 -7.21 -2.04 -16.12
N VAL A 38 -6.96 -3.13 -15.40
CA VAL A 38 -7.49 -3.34 -14.04
C VAL A 38 -7.07 -2.20 -13.11
N ALA A 39 -5.78 -1.88 -13.06
CA ALA A 39 -5.25 -0.85 -12.17
C ALA A 39 -5.88 0.53 -12.45
N LEU A 40 -5.98 0.92 -13.72
CA LEU A 40 -6.56 2.20 -14.12
C LEU A 40 -8.07 2.26 -13.88
N ARG A 41 -8.80 1.19 -14.16
CA ARG A 41 -10.25 1.11 -13.92
C ARG A 41 -10.56 1.23 -12.43
N GLU A 42 -9.90 0.45 -11.60
CA GLU A 42 -10.10 0.47 -10.15
C GLU A 42 -9.72 1.83 -9.54
N ALA A 43 -8.62 2.43 -9.99
CA ALA A 43 -8.23 3.77 -9.54
C ALA A 43 -9.30 4.82 -9.90
N TYR A 44 -9.88 4.72 -11.09
CA TYR A 44 -11.00 5.60 -11.49
C TYR A 44 -12.24 5.36 -10.64
N GLU A 45 -12.64 4.10 -10.43
CA GLU A 45 -13.83 3.75 -9.66
C GLU A 45 -13.72 4.20 -8.20
N GLU A 46 -12.56 4.00 -7.57
CA GLU A 46 -12.34 4.31 -6.15
C GLU A 46 -12.04 5.79 -5.88
N THR A 47 -11.37 6.49 -6.80
CA THR A 47 -10.82 7.83 -6.55
C THR A 47 -11.15 8.87 -7.61
N ALA A 48 -11.91 8.53 -8.65
CA ALA A 48 -12.15 9.35 -9.82
C ALA A 48 -10.88 9.78 -10.59
N LEU A 49 -9.75 9.10 -10.37
CA LEU A 49 -8.52 9.37 -11.11
C LEU A 49 -8.75 9.09 -12.60
N ASN A 50 -8.68 10.14 -13.42
CA ASN A 50 -8.82 9.98 -14.86
C ASN A 50 -7.62 9.17 -15.41
N PRO A 51 -7.87 8.03 -16.10
CA PRO A 51 -6.79 7.23 -16.68
C PRO A 51 -5.89 8.00 -17.66
N PHE A 52 -6.41 9.04 -18.32
CA PHE A 52 -5.62 9.87 -19.23
C PHE A 52 -4.61 10.79 -18.52
N ASP A 53 -4.80 11.03 -17.22
CA ASP A 53 -3.86 11.79 -16.41
C ASP A 53 -2.71 10.94 -15.86
N VAL A 54 -2.72 9.62 -16.13
CA VAL A 54 -1.71 8.70 -15.63
C VAL A 54 -0.65 8.43 -16.68
N GLN A 55 0.58 8.85 -16.42
CA GLN A 55 1.74 8.44 -17.19
C GLN A 55 2.27 7.12 -16.65
N LEU A 56 2.09 6.03 -17.40
CA LEU A 56 2.59 4.72 -17.00
C LEU A 56 4.11 4.69 -16.98
N MET A 57 4.69 4.20 -15.88
CA MET A 57 6.14 4.07 -15.68
C MET A 57 6.59 2.61 -15.82
N GLY A 58 5.74 1.67 -15.53
CA GLY A 58 6.05 0.25 -15.53
C GLY A 58 5.31 -0.52 -14.44
N ASP A 59 5.81 -1.68 -14.13
CA ASP A 59 5.26 -2.52 -13.08
C ASP A 59 6.36 -3.03 -12.13
N LEU A 60 5.94 -3.49 -10.95
CA LEU A 60 6.80 -4.08 -9.95
C LEU A 60 6.63 -5.61 -9.93
N PRO A 61 7.57 -6.33 -9.31
CA PRO A 61 7.42 -7.77 -9.12
C PRO A 61 6.08 -8.14 -8.48
N MET A 62 5.51 -9.23 -8.96
CA MET A 62 4.24 -9.75 -8.46
C MET A 62 4.34 -10.09 -6.98
N GLN A 63 3.31 -9.72 -6.22
CA GLN A 63 3.19 -9.99 -4.80
C GLN A 63 2.10 -11.04 -4.56
N LYS A 64 2.32 -11.88 -3.56
CA LYS A 64 1.31 -12.83 -3.10
C LYS A 64 0.55 -12.26 -1.91
N ALA A 65 -0.74 -12.03 -2.10
CA ALA A 65 -1.63 -11.61 -1.04
C ALA A 65 -2.04 -12.80 -0.14
N ARG A 66 -2.64 -12.48 1.00
CA ARG A 66 -3.25 -13.49 1.87
C ARG A 66 -4.30 -14.29 1.09
N GLY A 67 -4.34 -15.60 1.30
CA GLY A 67 -5.22 -16.49 0.52
C GLY A 67 -4.67 -16.92 -0.84
N GLY A 68 -3.44 -16.51 -1.18
CA GLY A 68 -2.74 -16.96 -2.38
C GLY A 68 -3.02 -16.14 -3.64
N MET A 69 -3.84 -15.11 -3.58
CA MET A 69 -4.09 -14.22 -4.72
C MET A 69 -2.81 -13.49 -5.12
N LEU A 70 -2.55 -13.47 -6.43
CA LEU A 70 -1.42 -12.75 -6.99
C LEU A 70 -1.84 -11.32 -7.34
N VAL A 71 -1.00 -10.34 -6.94
CA VAL A 71 -1.21 -8.92 -7.17
C VAL A 71 -0.05 -8.35 -7.96
N LYS A 72 -0.36 -7.68 -9.05
CA LYS A 72 0.63 -7.02 -9.92
C LYS A 72 0.57 -5.50 -9.67
N PRO A 73 1.56 -4.92 -9.00
CA PRO A 73 1.61 -3.47 -8.84
C PRO A 73 1.98 -2.80 -10.15
N VAL A 74 1.21 -1.79 -10.53
CA VAL A 74 1.46 -0.94 -11.70
C VAL A 74 1.83 0.45 -11.21
N VAL A 75 2.92 1.01 -11.72
CA VAL A 75 3.43 2.32 -11.33
C VAL A 75 3.07 3.36 -12.38
N GLY A 76 2.44 4.43 -11.94
CA GLY A 76 2.10 5.58 -12.76
C GLY A 76 2.44 6.90 -12.08
N LEU A 77 2.78 7.89 -12.87
CA LEU A 77 2.87 9.28 -12.42
C LEU A 77 1.57 10.02 -12.70
N ILE A 78 1.14 10.81 -11.76
CA ILE A 78 -0.06 11.66 -11.87
C ILE A 78 0.31 13.11 -11.61
N PRO A 79 -0.43 14.10 -12.18
CA PRO A 79 -0.20 15.50 -11.91
C PRO A 79 -0.31 15.83 -10.42
N ALA A 80 0.47 16.80 -9.95
CA ALA A 80 0.43 17.22 -8.54
C ALA A 80 -0.92 17.81 -8.14
N GLU A 81 -1.64 18.40 -9.07
CA GLU A 81 -2.93 19.09 -8.87
C GLU A 81 -4.11 18.26 -9.43
N VAL A 82 -3.98 16.92 -9.38
CA VAL A 82 -5.06 16.04 -9.82
C VAL A 82 -6.27 16.16 -8.88
N GLU A 83 -7.45 16.30 -9.44
CA GLU A 83 -8.70 16.26 -8.70
C GLU A 83 -9.13 14.81 -8.46
N LEU A 84 -9.31 14.46 -7.19
CA LEU A 84 -9.70 13.12 -6.76
C LEU A 84 -10.96 13.19 -5.91
N ILE A 85 -11.84 12.21 -6.08
CA ILE A 85 -13.10 12.09 -5.34
C ILE A 85 -13.20 10.65 -4.83
N ALA A 86 -13.22 10.47 -3.52
CA ALA A 86 -13.41 9.16 -2.92
C ALA A 86 -14.80 8.60 -3.23
N GLN A 87 -14.86 7.32 -3.61
CA GLN A 87 -16.12 6.59 -3.67
C GLN A 87 -16.55 6.20 -2.24
N PRO A 88 -17.61 6.82 -1.67
CA PRO A 88 -17.91 6.69 -0.24
C PRO A 88 -18.24 5.27 0.23
N SER A 89 -18.73 4.42 -0.67
CA SER A 89 -19.03 3.01 -0.34
C SER A 89 -17.79 2.15 -0.14
N GLU A 90 -16.64 2.61 -0.64
CA GLU A 90 -15.38 1.84 -0.63
C GLU A 90 -14.24 2.55 0.08
N ILE A 91 -14.18 3.88 -0.01
CA ILE A 91 -13.06 4.69 0.43
C ILE A 91 -13.51 5.78 1.42
N ASP A 92 -12.92 5.79 2.62
CA ASP A 92 -13.14 6.84 3.61
C ASP A 92 -12.22 8.04 3.41
N ARG A 93 -11.01 7.81 2.92
CA ARG A 93 -10.00 8.87 2.81
C ARG A 93 -9.06 8.62 1.64
N ILE A 94 -8.75 9.69 0.90
CA ILE A 94 -7.65 9.75 -0.06
C ILE A 94 -6.58 10.67 0.53
N PHE A 95 -5.32 10.27 0.49
CA PHE A 95 -4.21 11.09 0.97
C PHE A 95 -2.91 10.82 0.22
N PHE A 96 -1.99 11.76 0.32
CA PHE A 96 -0.67 11.69 -0.30
C PHE A 96 0.40 11.58 0.78
N ALA A 97 1.20 10.53 0.72
CA ALA A 97 2.29 10.29 1.65
C ALA A 97 3.64 10.61 1.02
N SER A 98 4.50 11.31 1.74
CA SER A 98 5.87 11.60 1.33
C SER A 98 6.67 10.31 1.15
N LEU A 99 7.25 10.09 -0.03
CA LEU A 99 8.10 8.92 -0.27
C LEU A 99 9.35 8.96 0.59
N SER A 100 9.98 10.12 0.75
CA SER A 100 11.16 10.24 1.60
C SER A 100 10.88 9.92 3.06
N SER A 101 9.71 10.32 3.57
CA SER A 101 9.28 9.99 4.93
C SER A 101 9.04 8.48 5.09
N LEU A 102 8.37 7.85 4.13
CA LEU A 102 8.14 6.41 4.14
C LEU A 102 9.45 5.60 4.03
N MET A 103 10.37 6.04 3.19
CA MET A 103 11.67 5.38 3.05
C MET A 103 12.48 5.41 4.34
N LYS A 104 12.48 6.52 5.05
CA LYS A 104 13.24 6.73 6.29
C LYS A 104 12.53 6.23 7.55
N ALA A 105 11.21 6.06 7.52
CA ALA A 105 10.45 5.62 8.68
C ALA A 105 10.95 4.26 9.20
N PRO A 106 11.26 4.12 10.49
CA PRO A 106 11.64 2.82 11.03
C PRO A 106 10.43 1.87 11.00
N PRO A 107 10.62 0.57 10.80
CA PRO A 107 9.54 -0.39 10.90
C PRO A 107 9.06 -0.48 12.36
N ILE A 108 7.72 -0.43 12.52
CA ILE A 108 7.06 -0.50 13.83
C ILE A 108 6.24 -1.79 13.88
N PRO A 109 6.27 -2.58 14.97
CA PRO A 109 5.45 -3.77 15.09
C PRO A 109 3.96 -3.41 15.07
N TYR A 110 3.22 -4.07 14.21
CA TYR A 110 1.76 -4.00 14.15
C TYR A 110 1.17 -5.35 14.54
N GLU A 111 0.40 -5.36 15.61
CA GLU A 111 -0.23 -6.58 16.13
C GLU A 111 -1.50 -6.89 15.35
N VAL A 112 -1.59 -8.10 14.84
CA VAL A 112 -2.80 -8.68 14.27
C VAL A 112 -3.19 -9.88 15.10
N ARG A 113 -4.38 -9.86 15.66
CA ARG A 113 -4.93 -10.99 16.42
C ARG A 113 -5.62 -11.96 15.47
N TYR A 114 -5.16 -13.19 15.50
CA TYR A 114 -5.73 -14.28 14.73
C TYR A 114 -6.02 -15.47 15.64
N ALA A 115 -7.30 -15.80 15.79
CA ALA A 115 -7.77 -16.81 16.73
C ALA A 115 -7.25 -16.53 18.17
N HIS A 116 -6.37 -17.36 18.68
CA HIS A 116 -5.78 -17.21 20.04
C HIS A 116 -4.33 -16.74 20.03
N GLN A 117 -3.83 -16.27 18.88
CA GLN A 117 -2.43 -15.85 18.71
C GLN A 117 -2.34 -14.41 18.23
N SER A 118 -1.34 -13.71 18.75
CA SER A 118 -0.94 -12.41 18.23
C SER A 118 0.20 -12.60 17.23
N LEU A 119 0.03 -12.08 16.02
CA LEU A 119 1.05 -12.01 14.99
C LEU A 119 1.51 -10.57 14.86
N TYR A 120 2.82 -10.37 14.68
CA TYR A 120 3.40 -9.04 14.55
C TYR A 120 4.00 -8.85 13.17
N PHE A 121 3.55 -7.81 12.51
CA PHE A 121 3.99 -7.42 11.17
C PHE A 121 4.76 -6.11 11.24
N PRO A 122 5.77 -5.90 10.37
CA PRO A 122 6.36 -4.58 10.22
C PRO A 122 5.34 -3.63 9.60
N SER A 123 5.33 -2.39 10.09
CA SER A 123 4.47 -1.31 9.60
C SER A 123 5.23 0.01 9.50
N MET A 124 4.70 0.93 8.72
CA MET A 124 5.15 2.32 8.63
C MET A 124 4.03 3.24 9.07
N ARG A 125 4.35 4.31 9.80
CA ARG A 125 3.38 5.36 10.12
C ARG A 125 3.58 6.55 9.20
N VAL A 126 2.49 7.06 8.65
CA VAL A 126 2.46 8.25 7.80
C VAL A 126 1.09 8.90 7.87
N GLU A 127 1.04 10.23 7.97
CA GLU A 127 -0.22 11.00 7.98
C GLU A 127 -1.26 10.48 9.01
N ASN A 128 -0.82 10.04 10.19
CA ASN A 128 -1.63 9.40 11.22
C ASN A 128 -2.25 8.05 10.82
N GLU A 129 -1.80 7.48 9.73
CA GLU A 129 -2.21 6.17 9.24
C GLU A 129 -1.11 5.13 9.48
N ILE A 130 -1.51 3.87 9.52
CA ILE A 130 -0.60 2.73 9.62
C ILE A 130 -0.63 1.98 8.30
N VAL A 131 0.54 1.82 7.69
CA VAL A 131 0.72 1.05 6.46
C VAL A 131 1.43 -0.25 6.79
N TRP A 132 0.78 -1.37 6.54
CA TRP A 132 1.32 -2.69 6.83
C TRP A 132 0.89 -3.72 5.76
N GLY A 133 1.32 -4.95 5.88
CA GLY A 133 0.91 -6.05 5.01
C GLY A 133 1.29 -5.85 3.55
N LEU A 134 0.39 -6.19 2.64
CA LEU A 134 0.62 -6.13 1.19
C LEU A 134 0.98 -4.71 0.72
N THR A 135 0.27 -3.70 1.20
CA THR A 135 0.53 -2.29 0.83
C THR A 135 1.95 -1.89 1.22
N ALA A 136 2.39 -2.22 2.42
CA ALA A 136 3.76 -1.95 2.85
C ALA A 136 4.80 -2.71 2.01
N ARG A 137 4.54 -3.96 1.67
CA ARG A 137 5.44 -4.75 0.80
C ARG A 137 5.54 -4.18 -0.61
N MET A 138 4.44 -3.66 -1.16
CA MET A 138 4.46 -2.96 -2.45
C MET A 138 5.27 -1.67 -2.39
N LEU A 139 5.18 -0.90 -1.29
CA LEU A 139 6.03 0.28 -1.08
C LEU A 139 7.51 -0.09 -0.99
N VAL A 140 7.86 -1.10 -0.21
CA VAL A 140 9.25 -1.58 -0.11
C VAL A 140 9.77 -2.03 -1.47
N SER A 141 8.95 -2.69 -2.27
CA SER A 141 9.26 -3.08 -3.65
C SER A 141 9.49 -1.87 -4.55
N LEU A 142 8.65 -0.83 -4.43
CA LEU A 142 8.84 0.44 -5.15
C LEU A 142 10.16 1.11 -4.76
N PHE A 143 10.52 1.13 -3.48
CA PHE A 143 11.80 1.70 -3.04
C PHE A 143 12.97 0.94 -3.64
N GLN A 144 12.93 -0.38 -3.62
CA GLN A 144 14.01 -1.22 -4.12
C GLN A 144 14.17 -1.13 -5.64
N TYR A 145 13.10 -1.35 -6.39
CA TYR A 145 13.15 -1.49 -7.85
C TYR A 145 12.94 -0.18 -8.60
N GLY A 146 12.23 0.77 -8.01
CA GLY A 146 11.95 2.05 -8.63
C GLY A 146 12.89 3.18 -8.21
N LEU A 147 13.42 3.12 -6.98
CA LEU A 147 14.21 4.21 -6.38
C LEU A 147 15.61 3.79 -5.91
N ASP A 148 16.00 2.56 -6.18
CA ASP A 148 17.30 1.97 -5.76
C ASP A 148 17.62 2.17 -4.27
N TYR A 149 16.59 1.99 -3.42
CA TYR A 149 16.68 2.17 -1.98
C TYR A 149 16.33 0.89 -1.24
N GLN A 150 17.30 0.32 -0.51
CA GLN A 150 17.12 -0.85 0.33
C GLN A 150 16.59 -0.44 1.71
N LYS A 151 15.30 -0.69 1.93
CA LYS A 151 14.69 -0.50 3.24
C LYS A 151 14.81 -1.76 4.09
N GLU A 152 15.28 -1.63 5.32
CA GLU A 152 15.18 -2.73 6.28
C GLU A 152 13.71 -3.03 6.55
N TRP A 153 13.29 -4.24 6.21
CA TRP A 153 11.91 -4.68 6.35
C TRP A 153 11.89 -6.11 6.88
N PRO A 154 11.73 -6.32 8.20
CA PRO A 154 11.73 -7.65 8.79
C PRO A 154 10.50 -8.43 8.34
N PHE A 155 10.69 -9.70 8.00
CA PHE A 155 9.59 -10.60 7.70
C PHE A 155 8.73 -10.86 8.94
N LEU A 156 7.57 -11.48 8.70
CA LEU A 156 6.68 -11.97 9.75
C LEU A 156 7.44 -12.75 10.80
N LEU A 157 7.27 -12.36 12.05
CA LEU A 157 7.86 -13.03 13.20
C LEU A 157 6.77 -13.29 14.23
N ASN A 158 6.73 -14.52 14.68
CA ASN A 158 5.73 -14.96 15.67
C ASN A 158 6.11 -14.54 17.11
N SER A 159 7.25 -13.85 17.26
CA SER A 159 7.74 -13.42 18.57
C SER A 159 7.75 -11.90 18.71
N PRO A 160 6.96 -11.34 19.63
CA PRO A 160 6.98 -9.91 19.92
C PRO A 160 8.36 -9.38 20.33
N ALA A 161 9.12 -10.20 21.08
CA ALA A 161 10.44 -9.83 21.58
C ALA A 161 11.45 -9.52 20.46
N PHE A 162 11.34 -10.22 19.34
CA PHE A 162 12.24 -9.98 18.20
C PHE A 162 11.99 -8.63 17.54
N HIS A 163 10.73 -8.26 17.34
CA HIS A 163 10.36 -6.96 16.78
C HIS A 163 10.80 -5.81 17.67
N MET A 164 10.57 -5.93 18.98
CA MET A 164 10.96 -4.91 19.95
C MET A 164 12.48 -4.72 20.02
N ASN A 165 13.26 -5.76 19.90
CA ASN A 165 14.72 -5.68 19.93
C ASN A 165 15.29 -5.00 18.68
N LYS A 166 14.71 -5.25 17.50
CA LYS A 166 15.13 -4.57 16.27
C LYS A 166 14.82 -3.08 16.31
N ILE A 167 13.66 -2.68 16.80
CA ILE A 167 13.25 -1.28 16.88
C ILE A 167 14.11 -0.51 17.90
N LYS A 168 14.50 -1.15 19.01
CA LYS A 168 15.39 -0.52 20.02
C LYS A 168 16.82 -0.28 19.52
N ARG A 169 17.30 -1.08 18.58
CA ARG A 169 18.65 -0.92 17.99
C ARG A 169 18.76 0.23 16.99
N ASN A 170 17.64 0.72 16.49
CA ASN A 170 17.58 1.78 15.49
C ASN A 170 17.20 3.15 16.10
N LYS A 171 17.26 3.28 17.42
CA LYS A 171 17.21 4.53 18.17
C LYS A 171 18.61 4.90 18.63
#